data_945fdfa0f4d03c872da650f2d9c94205
#
_entry.id   945fdfa0f4d03c872da650f2d9c94205
#
_cell.length_a   1.000
_cell.length_b   1.000
_cell.length_c   1.000
_cell.angle_alpha   90.00
_cell.angle_beta   90.00
_cell.angle_gamma   90.00
#
_symmetry.space_group_name_H-M   'P 1'
#
loop_
_entity.id
_entity.type
_entity.pdbx_description
1 polymer ?
#
loop_
_entity_poly.entity_id
_entity_poly.type
_entity_poly.pdbx_seq_one_letter_code
_entity_poly.pdbx_strand_id
1 'polypeptide(L)'
;NVETWSNVSAILQKGAQWYASYGTEKSKGTKNFSLVGKVVRTGLIEVPMGITLREIVYDIGGGIPGNKRLKGVQTGGPLGGFIPASLMDLPVDYESLAEAGSIMGSGGMVVMDEDTCMVDVARYFLSFTQSESCGKCVMCRLGTKQMLDILENICNGRGRLEDIDLLLELSEAVKDGSLCALGGTAPNPVLTTIRYFRDEYEEHIKRHHCRAAVCPGLVTAPCSHICPAGIDVPRYIRFIADGKPAEALAVIREKIPFPAVCGLVCFHPCEAKCRRGQLDEAIAIRMLKGY
;
A
#
# COMPACT_ATOMS: atom_id res chain seq x y z
N ASN A 1 -22.12 13.60 3.68
CA ASN A 1 -23.38 14.35 3.71
C ASN A 1 -24.50 13.71 2.89
N VAL A 2 -24.22 13.11 1.74
CA VAL A 2 -25.27 12.40 0.96
C VAL A 2 -25.85 11.23 1.77
N GLU A 3 -25.01 10.40 2.37
CA GLU A 3 -25.42 9.30 3.25
C GLU A 3 -26.23 9.81 4.45
N THR A 4 -25.81 10.91 5.07
CA THR A 4 -26.54 11.56 6.15
C THR A 4 -27.94 11.98 5.71
N TRP A 5 -28.09 12.62 4.57
CA TRP A 5 -29.39 13.01 4.04
C TRP A 5 -30.29 11.82 3.69
N SER A 6 -29.71 10.74 3.16
CA SER A 6 -30.47 9.52 2.85
C SER A 6 -31.09 8.88 4.09
N ASN A 7 -30.41 8.98 5.24
CA ASN A 7 -30.90 8.42 6.49
C ASN A 7 -32.04 9.21 7.14
N VAL A 8 -32.18 10.53 6.82
CA VAL A 8 -33.20 11.40 7.45
C VAL A 8 -34.61 10.83 7.26
N SER A 9 -34.96 10.41 6.05
CA SER A 9 -36.28 9.85 5.75
C SER A 9 -36.58 8.59 6.58
N ALA A 10 -35.62 7.67 6.68
CA ALA A 10 -35.78 6.44 7.46
C ALA A 10 -35.88 6.73 8.98
N ILE A 11 -35.10 7.69 9.49
CA ILE A 11 -35.13 8.12 10.89
C ILE A 11 -36.50 8.74 11.23
N LEU A 12 -37.04 9.59 10.38
CA LEU A 12 -38.34 10.21 10.61
C LEU A 12 -39.49 9.19 10.58
N GLN A 13 -39.38 8.16 9.74
CA GLN A 13 -40.42 7.10 9.64
C GLN A 13 -40.34 6.08 10.76
N LYS A 14 -39.15 5.64 11.14
CA LYS A 14 -38.93 4.53 12.08
C LYS A 14 -38.54 5.01 13.49
N GLY A 15 -38.24 6.26 13.66
CA GLY A 15 -37.83 6.88 14.92
C GLY A 15 -36.32 6.87 15.20
N ALA A 16 -35.88 7.82 16.01
CA ALA A 16 -34.47 8.00 16.35
C ALA A 16 -33.87 6.79 17.12
N GLN A 17 -34.68 6.14 17.96
CA GLN A 17 -34.23 4.96 18.70
C GLN A 17 -33.97 3.74 17.82
N TRP A 18 -34.74 3.59 16.74
CA TRP A 18 -34.45 2.56 15.74
C TRP A 18 -33.06 2.78 15.10
N TYR A 19 -32.76 4.00 14.70
CA TYR A 19 -31.43 4.29 14.12
C TYR A 19 -30.30 4.11 15.14
N ALA A 20 -30.54 4.53 16.38
CA ALA A 20 -29.58 4.42 17.48
C ALA A 20 -29.39 2.98 18.00
N SER A 21 -30.24 2.03 17.58
CA SER A 21 -30.06 0.60 17.92
C SER A 21 -28.91 -0.05 17.12
N TYR A 22 -28.48 0.56 16.04
CA TYR A 22 -27.29 0.15 15.28
C TYR A 22 -26.08 1.00 15.68
N GLY A 23 -24.91 0.38 15.65
CA GLY A 23 -23.64 1.08 15.90
C GLY A 23 -23.15 0.99 17.35
N THR A 24 -22.11 1.79 17.65
CA THR A 24 -21.47 1.87 18.97
C THR A 24 -22.16 2.90 19.85
N GLU A 25 -21.66 3.12 21.06
CA GLU A 25 -22.23 4.11 21.98
C GLU A 25 -22.18 5.54 21.40
N LYS A 26 -21.09 5.91 20.73
CA LYS A 26 -20.86 7.24 20.17
C LYS A 26 -21.10 7.33 18.67
N SER A 27 -20.83 6.26 17.93
CA SER A 27 -20.99 6.20 16.47
C SER A 27 -22.24 5.37 16.13
N LYS A 28 -23.38 6.03 15.89
CA LYS A 28 -24.69 5.41 15.66
C LYS A 28 -24.95 5.17 14.18
N GLY A 29 -25.79 4.16 13.89
CA GLY A 29 -26.30 3.84 12.58
C GLY A 29 -25.38 2.91 11.79
N THR A 30 -25.51 3.01 10.47
CA THR A 30 -24.76 2.23 9.49
C THR A 30 -23.79 3.12 8.71
N LYS A 31 -22.85 2.50 8.02
CA LYS A 31 -21.89 3.19 7.13
C LYS A 31 -21.74 2.44 5.83
N ASN A 32 -21.78 3.19 4.73
CA ASN A 32 -21.48 2.67 3.40
C ASN A 32 -19.97 2.75 3.12
N PHE A 33 -19.39 1.62 2.67
CA PHE A 33 -18.00 1.58 2.23
C PHE A 33 -17.89 1.13 0.78
N SER A 34 -17.02 1.83 0.04
CA SER A 34 -16.50 1.36 -1.23
C SER A 34 -15.28 0.48 -0.92
N LEU A 35 -15.51 -0.83 -0.88
CA LEU A 35 -14.48 -1.84 -0.62
C LEU A 35 -13.76 -2.19 -1.92
N VAL A 36 -12.47 -1.87 -1.99
CA VAL A 36 -11.64 -2.03 -3.20
C VAL A 36 -10.23 -2.53 -2.84
N GLY A 37 -9.41 -2.76 -3.86
CA GLY A 37 -8.02 -3.17 -3.71
C GLY A 37 -7.82 -4.68 -3.76
N LYS A 38 -6.98 -5.20 -2.88
CA LYS A 38 -6.58 -6.62 -2.83
C LYS A 38 -7.55 -7.45 -1.97
N VAL A 39 -8.80 -7.49 -2.39
CA VAL A 39 -9.87 -8.26 -1.74
C VAL A 39 -10.65 -9.04 -2.81
N VAL A 40 -11.17 -10.22 -2.46
CA VAL A 40 -11.83 -11.12 -3.41
C VAL A 40 -13.10 -10.50 -3.99
N ARG A 41 -13.93 -9.89 -3.12
CA ARG A 41 -15.18 -9.24 -3.52
C ARG A 41 -15.03 -7.74 -3.32
N THR A 42 -15.02 -7.00 -4.41
CA THR A 42 -15.04 -5.54 -4.42
C THR A 42 -16.45 -5.03 -4.65
N GLY A 43 -16.78 -3.87 -4.08
CA GLY A 43 -18.10 -3.26 -4.30
C GLY A 43 -18.49 -2.28 -3.20
N LEU A 44 -19.73 -1.84 -3.27
CA LEU A 44 -20.36 -1.01 -2.23
C LEU A 44 -20.99 -1.93 -1.19
N ILE A 45 -20.66 -1.72 0.07
CA ILE A 45 -21.23 -2.46 1.21
C ILE A 45 -21.81 -1.49 2.22
N GLU A 46 -22.89 -1.88 2.87
CA GLU A 46 -23.44 -1.19 4.03
C GLU A 46 -23.28 -2.07 5.26
N VAL A 47 -22.71 -1.52 6.33
CA VAL A 47 -22.40 -2.24 7.56
C VAL A 47 -22.79 -1.42 8.79
N PRO A 48 -23.15 -2.05 9.92
CA PRO A 48 -23.34 -1.32 11.16
C PRO A 48 -22.02 -0.74 11.64
N MET A 49 -22.07 0.46 12.24
CA MET A 49 -20.91 1.02 12.91
C MET A 49 -20.45 0.11 14.04
N GLY A 50 -19.15 -0.05 14.22
CA GLY A 50 -18.56 -0.93 15.22
C GLY A 50 -18.27 -2.37 14.74
N ILE A 51 -18.63 -2.72 13.50
CA ILE A 51 -18.12 -3.95 12.86
C ILE A 51 -16.60 -3.90 12.78
N THR A 52 -15.91 -5.02 12.90
CA THR A 52 -14.45 -5.04 12.81
C THR A 52 -13.97 -4.98 11.35
N LEU A 53 -12.76 -4.44 11.15
CA LEU A 53 -12.11 -4.49 9.85
C LEU A 53 -11.92 -5.93 9.36
N ARG A 54 -11.72 -6.88 10.29
CA ARG A 54 -11.59 -8.31 9.98
C ARG A 54 -12.85 -8.85 9.34
N GLU A 55 -14.02 -8.63 9.95
CA GLU A 55 -15.31 -9.06 9.41
C GLU A 55 -15.57 -8.46 8.03
N ILE A 56 -15.23 -7.17 7.84
CA ILE A 56 -15.40 -6.52 6.53
C ILE A 56 -14.51 -7.18 5.47
N VAL A 57 -13.23 -7.41 5.76
CA VAL A 57 -12.26 -7.92 4.76
C VAL A 57 -12.49 -9.41 4.49
N TYR A 58 -12.73 -10.22 5.52
CA TYR A 58 -12.77 -11.67 5.36
C TYR A 58 -14.19 -12.20 5.15
N ASP A 59 -15.16 -11.80 5.97
CA ASP A 59 -16.50 -12.38 5.90
C ASP A 59 -17.30 -11.76 4.75
N ILE A 60 -17.27 -10.44 4.60
CA ILE A 60 -17.95 -9.73 3.52
C ILE A 60 -17.11 -9.77 2.25
N GLY A 61 -15.85 -9.33 2.33
CA GLY A 61 -14.92 -9.20 1.23
C GLY A 61 -14.36 -10.52 0.69
N GLY A 62 -14.49 -11.62 1.45
CA GLY A 62 -14.03 -12.95 1.04
C GLY A 62 -12.51 -13.15 1.13
N GLY A 63 -11.80 -12.27 1.86
CA GLY A 63 -10.36 -12.37 2.11
C GLY A 63 -9.49 -11.87 0.97
N ILE A 64 -8.20 -12.21 1.02
CA ILE A 64 -7.17 -11.74 0.09
C ILE A 64 -7.02 -12.74 -1.06
N PRO A 65 -7.05 -12.28 -2.33
CA PRO A 65 -6.90 -13.17 -3.47
C PRO A 65 -5.53 -13.86 -3.50
N GLY A 66 -5.50 -15.08 -4.06
CA GLY A 66 -4.25 -15.83 -4.26
C GLY A 66 -3.60 -16.33 -2.99
N ASN A 67 -4.36 -16.46 -1.90
CA ASN A 67 -3.88 -16.94 -0.59
C ASN A 67 -2.73 -16.11 0.00
N LYS A 68 -2.65 -14.83 -0.39
CA LYS A 68 -1.67 -13.87 0.12
C LYS A 68 -2.07 -13.36 1.51
N ARG A 69 -1.08 -12.84 2.22
CA ARG A 69 -1.31 -12.25 3.53
C ARG A 69 -1.82 -10.82 3.39
N LEU A 70 -2.79 -10.47 4.23
CA LEU A 70 -3.20 -9.08 4.40
C LEU A 70 -2.04 -8.27 4.97
N LYS A 71 -1.78 -7.10 4.41
CA LYS A 71 -0.79 -6.14 4.93
C LYS A 71 -1.45 -5.05 5.75
N GLY A 72 -2.55 -4.52 5.26
CA GLY A 72 -3.31 -3.49 5.95
C GLY A 72 -4.49 -3.00 5.12
N VAL A 73 -5.23 -2.07 5.71
CA VAL A 73 -6.39 -1.43 5.12
C VAL A 73 -6.24 0.08 5.24
N GLN A 74 -6.49 0.79 4.15
CA GLN A 74 -6.60 2.24 4.17
C GLN A 74 -8.08 2.62 4.26
N THR A 75 -8.45 3.50 5.19
CA THR A 75 -9.81 4.03 5.33
C THR A 75 -9.84 5.53 5.16
N GLY A 76 -10.98 6.08 4.77
CA GLY A 76 -11.19 7.53 4.65
C GLY A 76 -10.82 8.13 3.29
N GLY A 77 -10.53 7.30 2.28
CA GLY A 77 -10.11 7.77 0.96
C GLY A 77 -8.68 8.36 0.96
N PRO A 78 -8.29 9.15 -0.05
CA PRO A 78 -6.90 9.62 -0.22
C PRO A 78 -6.32 10.40 0.97
N LEU A 79 -7.18 10.94 1.82
CA LEU A 79 -6.82 11.73 3.00
C LEU A 79 -6.81 10.91 4.30
N GLY A 80 -7.16 9.63 4.20
CA GLY A 80 -7.21 8.74 5.36
C GLY A 80 -5.88 8.08 5.68
N GLY A 81 -5.85 7.34 6.79
CA GLY A 81 -4.67 6.64 7.26
C GLY A 81 -4.68 5.15 6.91
N PHE A 82 -3.55 4.53 7.15
CA PHE A 82 -3.34 3.10 6.99
C PHE A 82 -3.41 2.38 8.33
N ILE A 83 -4.14 1.28 8.38
CA ILE A 83 -4.30 0.43 9.55
C ILE A 83 -3.64 -0.92 9.22
N PRO A 84 -2.64 -1.35 9.99
CA PRO A 84 -1.89 -2.58 9.71
C PRO A 84 -2.72 -3.83 10.04
N ALA A 85 -2.33 -4.96 9.48
CA ALA A 85 -2.97 -6.26 9.73
C ALA A 85 -3.02 -6.66 11.22
N SER A 86 -2.13 -6.13 12.06
CA SER A 86 -2.14 -6.35 13.51
C SER A 86 -3.32 -5.69 14.24
N LEU A 87 -3.99 -4.73 13.61
CA LEU A 87 -5.13 -3.99 14.18
C LEU A 87 -6.47 -4.34 13.51
N MET A 88 -6.58 -5.51 12.88
CA MET A 88 -7.80 -5.88 12.14
C MET A 88 -9.04 -6.12 13.01
N ASP A 89 -8.86 -6.30 14.31
CA ASP A 89 -9.98 -6.42 15.26
C ASP A 89 -10.47 -5.06 15.77
N LEU A 90 -9.91 -3.95 15.23
CA LEU A 90 -10.36 -2.60 15.49
C LEU A 90 -11.81 -2.43 15.00
N PRO A 91 -12.72 -1.92 15.84
CA PRO A 91 -14.07 -1.58 15.40
C PRO A 91 -14.03 -0.39 14.43
N VAL A 92 -14.86 -0.45 13.41
CA VAL A 92 -14.99 0.61 12.43
C VAL A 92 -16.00 1.63 12.93
N ASP A 93 -15.50 2.59 13.68
CA ASP A 93 -16.22 3.76 14.18
C ASP A 93 -15.31 5.01 14.10
N TYR A 94 -15.88 6.19 14.37
CA TYR A 94 -15.14 7.44 14.24
C TYR A 94 -13.98 7.54 15.21
N GLU A 95 -14.18 7.10 16.44
CA GLU A 95 -13.24 7.22 17.54
C GLU A 95 -12.05 6.27 17.32
N SER A 96 -12.33 4.99 17.11
CA SER A 96 -11.31 3.95 16.96
C SER A 96 -10.43 4.17 15.73
N LEU A 97 -11.03 4.60 14.61
CA LEU A 97 -10.26 4.94 13.42
C LEU A 97 -9.37 6.16 13.64
N ALA A 98 -9.85 7.18 14.37
CA ALA A 98 -9.05 8.37 14.70
C ALA A 98 -7.87 8.05 15.63
N GLU A 99 -8.06 7.19 16.64
CA GLU A 99 -6.99 6.70 17.52
C GLU A 99 -5.90 5.92 16.76
N ALA A 100 -6.30 5.17 15.75
CA ALA A 100 -5.36 4.49 14.86
C ALA A 100 -4.64 5.44 13.88
N GLY A 101 -4.98 6.73 13.85
CA GLY A 101 -4.42 7.74 12.95
C GLY A 101 -5.07 7.78 11.56
N SER A 102 -6.23 7.12 11.42
CA SER A 102 -7.02 7.16 10.19
C SER A 102 -8.27 8.01 10.36
N ILE A 103 -9.14 8.00 9.37
CA ILE A 103 -10.44 8.66 9.41
C ILE A 103 -11.52 7.78 8.75
N MET A 104 -12.77 8.01 9.11
CA MET A 104 -13.93 7.39 8.45
C MET A 104 -14.09 7.91 7.01
N GLY A 105 -13.94 9.21 6.82
CA GLY A 105 -14.14 9.89 5.55
C GLY A 105 -15.51 9.61 4.93
N SER A 106 -15.54 9.55 3.59
CA SER A 106 -16.76 9.22 2.83
C SER A 106 -16.99 7.71 2.64
N GLY A 107 -16.20 6.86 3.28
CA GLY A 107 -16.35 5.40 3.20
C GLY A 107 -15.46 4.74 2.12
N GLY A 108 -14.39 5.39 1.69
CA GLY A 108 -13.36 4.70 0.90
C GLY A 108 -12.60 3.70 1.76
N MET A 109 -12.47 2.46 1.30
CA MET A 109 -11.72 1.40 1.99
C MET A 109 -10.90 0.60 0.98
N VAL A 110 -9.57 0.69 1.09
CA VAL A 110 -8.63 0.03 0.17
C VAL A 110 -7.85 -1.04 0.92
N VAL A 111 -8.03 -2.28 0.49
CA VAL A 111 -7.34 -3.44 1.08
C VAL A 111 -6.02 -3.69 0.36
N MET A 112 -4.96 -3.96 1.12
CA MET A 112 -3.60 -4.17 0.61
C MET A 112 -3.03 -5.51 1.08
N ASP A 113 -2.37 -6.20 0.15
CA ASP A 113 -1.68 -7.45 0.40
C ASP A 113 -0.18 -7.24 0.67
N GLU A 114 0.53 -8.33 0.96
CA GLU A 114 1.98 -8.35 1.21
C GLU A 114 2.83 -7.83 0.05
N ASP A 115 2.29 -7.80 -1.17
CA ASP A 115 2.97 -7.29 -2.37
C ASP A 115 2.78 -5.78 -2.57
N THR A 116 2.19 -5.08 -1.63
CA THR A 116 1.98 -3.63 -1.68
C THR A 116 3.15 -2.90 -1.00
N CYS A 117 3.76 -1.93 -1.67
CA CYS A 117 4.78 -1.07 -1.07
C CYS A 117 4.13 0.11 -0.36
N MET A 118 4.36 0.24 0.94
CA MET A 118 3.71 1.30 1.74
C MET A 118 4.29 2.69 1.47
N VAL A 119 5.56 2.76 1.06
CA VAL A 119 6.20 4.04 0.66
C VAL A 119 5.60 4.55 -0.65
N ASP A 120 5.44 3.68 -1.65
CA ASP A 120 4.85 4.04 -2.94
C ASP A 120 3.36 4.40 -2.82
N VAL A 121 2.62 3.70 -1.96
CA VAL A 121 1.21 4.00 -1.69
C VAL A 121 1.06 5.36 -0.99
N ALA A 122 1.91 5.68 -0.01
CA ALA A 122 1.93 7.01 0.61
C ALA A 122 2.22 8.11 -0.42
N ARG A 123 3.21 7.88 -1.31
CA ARG A 123 3.53 8.76 -2.42
C ARG A 123 2.33 8.96 -3.36
N TYR A 124 1.65 7.87 -3.72
CA TYR A 124 0.49 7.90 -4.60
C TYR A 124 -0.66 8.75 -4.04
N PHE A 125 -1.06 8.52 -2.78
CA PHE A 125 -2.12 9.30 -2.16
C PHE A 125 -1.74 10.76 -1.94
N LEU A 126 -0.48 11.02 -1.57
CA LEU A 126 -0.02 12.40 -1.41
C LEU A 126 0.05 13.15 -2.74
N SER A 127 0.41 12.47 -3.85
CA SER A 127 0.40 13.09 -5.19
C SER A 127 -0.99 13.54 -5.60
N PHE A 128 -2.02 12.72 -5.32
CA PHE A 128 -3.41 13.11 -5.52
C PHE A 128 -3.77 14.34 -4.67
N THR A 129 -3.46 14.30 -3.38
CA THR A 129 -3.79 15.40 -2.46
C THR A 129 -3.08 16.70 -2.86
N GLN A 130 -1.84 16.60 -3.31
CA GLN A 130 -1.08 17.75 -3.78
C GLN A 130 -1.71 18.36 -5.05
N SER A 131 -2.18 17.55 -5.98
CA SER A 131 -2.84 18.00 -7.20
C SER A 131 -4.21 18.66 -6.93
N GLU A 132 -4.92 18.21 -5.88
CA GLU A 132 -6.21 18.74 -5.47
C GLU A 132 -6.10 19.98 -4.56
N SER A 133 -4.88 20.38 -4.19
CA SER A 133 -4.67 21.58 -3.38
C SER A 133 -5.11 22.84 -4.13
N CYS A 134 -5.99 23.63 -3.52
CA CYS A 134 -6.40 24.93 -4.09
C CYS A 134 -5.27 25.98 -4.10
N GLY A 135 -4.12 25.69 -3.48
CA GLY A 135 -2.95 26.54 -3.43
C GLY A 135 -3.02 27.75 -2.49
N LYS A 136 -4.12 27.94 -1.74
CA LYS A 136 -4.30 29.12 -0.88
C LYS A 136 -3.36 29.12 0.34
N CYS A 137 -3.31 28.00 1.07
CA CYS A 137 -2.44 27.86 2.26
C CYS A 137 -1.01 27.53 1.83
N VAL A 138 -0.04 28.32 2.28
CA VAL A 138 1.37 28.10 1.97
C VAL A 138 1.83 26.72 2.44
N MET A 139 1.49 26.34 3.67
CA MET A 139 1.88 25.03 4.23
C MET A 139 1.27 23.86 3.47
N CYS A 140 0.02 23.94 3.06
CA CYS A 140 -0.58 22.93 2.19
C CYS A 140 0.13 22.86 0.82
N ARG A 141 0.20 24.01 0.09
CA ARG A 141 0.76 24.07 -1.26
C ARG A 141 2.22 23.64 -1.34
N LEU A 142 3.08 24.21 -0.51
CA LEU A 142 4.53 23.92 -0.53
C LEU A 142 4.90 22.71 0.29
N GLY A 143 4.28 22.51 1.46
CA GLY A 143 4.59 21.39 2.35
C GLY A 143 4.22 20.05 1.70
N THR A 144 3.01 19.91 1.13
CA THR A 144 2.64 18.66 0.43
C THR A 144 3.54 18.40 -0.77
N LYS A 145 3.99 19.44 -1.48
CA LYS A 145 4.94 19.30 -2.59
C LYS A 145 6.30 18.81 -2.10
N GLN A 146 6.84 19.40 -1.03
CA GLN A 146 8.12 18.95 -0.46
C GLN A 146 8.05 17.52 0.07
N MET A 147 6.97 17.17 0.76
CA MET A 147 6.76 15.79 1.23
C MET A 147 6.70 14.81 0.04
N LEU A 148 6.02 15.19 -1.05
CA LEU A 148 5.96 14.37 -2.27
C LEU A 148 7.34 14.19 -2.89
N ASP A 149 8.12 15.25 -3.03
CA ASP A 149 9.48 15.20 -3.58
C ASP A 149 10.40 14.29 -2.75
N ILE A 150 10.26 14.29 -1.42
CA ILE A 150 10.99 13.40 -0.52
C ILE A 150 10.58 11.94 -0.77
N LEU A 151 9.28 11.64 -0.84
CA LEU A 151 8.80 10.28 -1.10
C LEU A 151 9.22 9.78 -2.48
N GLU A 152 9.20 10.64 -3.51
CA GLU A 152 9.71 10.33 -4.84
C GLU A 152 11.22 10.03 -4.81
N ASN A 153 12.00 10.78 -4.04
CA ASN A 153 13.42 10.50 -3.87
C ASN A 153 13.65 9.16 -3.17
N ILE A 154 12.88 8.82 -2.14
CA ILE A 154 12.97 7.51 -1.46
C ILE A 154 12.64 6.38 -2.44
N CYS A 155 11.54 6.47 -3.21
CA CYS A 155 11.14 5.47 -4.21
C CYS A 155 12.14 5.35 -5.37
N ASN A 156 12.93 6.39 -5.63
CA ASN A 156 13.96 6.43 -6.68
C ASN A 156 15.39 6.14 -6.16
N GLY A 157 15.53 5.68 -4.91
CA GLY A 157 16.83 5.30 -4.34
C GLY A 157 17.76 6.48 -4.01
N ARG A 158 17.20 7.68 -3.85
CA ARG A 158 17.92 8.91 -3.51
C ARG A 158 17.58 9.46 -2.13
N GLY A 159 16.74 8.71 -1.37
CA GLY A 159 16.37 9.08 -0.02
C GLY A 159 17.49 8.94 1.00
N ARG A 160 17.42 9.70 2.07
CA ARG A 160 18.33 9.67 3.21
C ARG A 160 17.54 9.37 4.48
N LEU A 161 18.20 8.88 5.53
CA LEU A 161 17.52 8.52 6.78
C LEU A 161 16.85 9.72 7.45
N GLU A 162 17.50 10.89 7.36
CA GLU A 162 16.97 12.14 7.89
C GLU A 162 15.67 12.57 7.21
N ASP A 163 15.41 12.09 6.00
CA ASP A 163 14.19 12.39 5.25
C ASP A 163 12.94 11.84 5.95
N ILE A 164 13.06 10.76 6.75
CA ILE A 164 11.94 10.20 7.51
C ILE A 164 11.51 11.18 8.61
N ASP A 165 12.45 11.73 9.35
CA ASP A 165 12.17 12.67 10.42
C ASP A 165 11.68 14.00 9.83
N LEU A 166 12.25 14.45 8.72
CA LEU A 166 11.78 15.63 7.97
C LEU A 166 10.34 15.44 7.46
N LEU A 167 9.96 14.24 7.01
CA LEU A 167 8.57 13.94 6.63
C LEU A 167 7.62 14.10 7.82
N LEU A 168 8.02 13.69 9.03
CA LEU A 168 7.22 13.86 10.24
C LEU A 168 7.04 15.33 10.58
N GLU A 169 8.13 16.11 10.60
CA GLU A 169 8.09 17.57 10.87
C GLU A 169 7.23 18.32 9.86
N LEU A 170 7.41 18.05 8.56
CA LEU A 170 6.58 18.65 7.50
C LEU A 170 5.12 18.25 7.63
N SER A 171 4.84 17.00 8.01
CA SER A 171 3.46 16.53 8.24
C SER A 171 2.75 17.32 9.31
N GLU A 172 3.40 17.57 10.44
CA GLU A 172 2.88 18.39 11.54
C GLU A 172 2.65 19.82 11.08
N ALA A 173 3.64 20.43 10.43
CA ALA A 173 3.55 21.79 9.93
C ALA A 173 2.43 21.97 8.90
N VAL A 174 2.24 21.01 7.98
CA VAL A 174 1.14 21.03 7.00
C VAL A 174 -0.21 20.89 7.69
N LYS A 175 -0.33 19.99 8.67
CA LYS A 175 -1.55 19.73 9.41
C LYS A 175 -1.99 20.98 10.18
N ASP A 176 -1.08 21.60 10.92
CA ASP A 176 -1.37 22.73 11.79
C ASP A 176 -1.53 24.06 11.01
N GLY A 177 -0.76 24.23 9.91
CA GLY A 177 -0.76 25.44 9.11
C GLY A 177 -1.82 25.47 7.99
N SER A 178 -2.70 24.47 7.89
CA SER A 178 -3.72 24.39 6.84
C SER A 178 -5.08 24.84 7.34
N LEU A 179 -5.80 25.63 6.51
CA LEU A 179 -7.09 26.21 6.86
C LEU A 179 -8.30 25.27 6.65
N CYS A 180 -8.14 24.18 5.92
CA CYS A 180 -9.23 23.27 5.61
C CYS A 180 -8.83 21.81 5.80
N ALA A 181 -9.83 20.92 5.81
CA ALA A 181 -9.64 19.50 6.04
C ALA A 181 -8.70 18.85 5.01
N LEU A 182 -8.62 19.32 3.76
CA LEU A 182 -7.70 18.74 2.78
C LEU A 182 -6.26 18.83 3.26
N GLY A 183 -5.77 20.01 3.60
CA GLY A 183 -4.40 20.17 4.11
C GLY A 183 -4.22 19.57 5.52
N GLY A 184 -5.24 19.72 6.39
CA GLY A 184 -5.18 19.16 7.75
C GLY A 184 -5.14 17.63 7.82
N THR A 185 -5.55 16.93 6.74
CA THR A 185 -5.54 15.46 6.68
C THR A 185 -4.60 14.89 5.59
N ALA A 186 -4.09 15.73 4.69
CA ALA A 186 -3.14 15.34 3.65
C ALA A 186 -1.95 14.50 4.16
N PRO A 187 -1.38 14.77 5.35
CA PRO A 187 -0.26 14.01 5.89
C PRO A 187 -0.63 12.63 6.44
N ASN A 188 -1.91 12.31 6.69
CA ASN A 188 -2.30 11.05 7.34
C ASN A 188 -1.72 9.79 6.67
N PRO A 189 -1.74 9.65 5.32
CA PRO A 189 -1.11 8.50 4.67
C PRO A 189 0.38 8.37 5.00
N VAL A 190 1.10 9.48 5.05
CA VAL A 190 2.55 9.50 5.35
C VAL A 190 2.79 9.17 6.83
N LEU A 191 2.09 9.83 7.72
CA LEU A 191 2.20 9.62 9.17
C LEU A 191 1.94 8.16 9.56
N THR A 192 0.85 7.58 9.05
CA THR A 192 0.48 6.21 9.38
C THR A 192 1.37 5.16 8.73
N THR A 193 1.85 5.39 7.51
CA THR A 193 2.82 4.48 6.88
C THR A 193 4.17 4.52 7.58
N ILE A 194 4.64 5.68 8.03
CA ILE A 194 5.85 5.75 8.86
C ILE A 194 5.62 5.11 10.23
N ARG A 195 4.46 5.35 10.87
CA ARG A 195 4.14 4.78 12.19
C ARG A 195 4.14 3.26 12.19
N TYR A 196 3.57 2.63 11.16
CA TYR A 196 3.33 1.19 11.14
C TYR A 196 4.28 0.40 10.24
N PHE A 197 4.97 1.06 9.30
CA PHE A 197 5.80 0.42 8.28
C PHE A 197 7.13 1.16 8.07
N ARG A 198 7.68 1.75 9.14
CA ARG A 198 8.97 2.48 9.10
C ARG A 198 10.10 1.64 8.53
N ASP A 199 10.09 0.34 8.79
CA ASP A 199 11.06 -0.60 8.30
C ASP A 199 11.13 -0.64 6.76
N GLU A 200 10.02 -0.42 6.05
CA GLU A 200 10.03 -0.33 4.59
C GLU A 200 10.73 0.95 4.09
N TYR A 201 10.52 2.07 4.75
CA TYR A 201 11.24 3.31 4.46
C TYR A 201 12.74 3.13 4.64
N GLU A 202 13.16 2.57 5.77
CA GLU A 202 14.56 2.31 6.06
C GLU A 202 15.19 1.31 5.08
N GLU A 203 14.45 0.31 4.64
CA GLU A 203 14.92 -0.65 3.67
C GLU A 203 15.11 -0.03 2.27
N HIS A 204 14.18 0.84 1.85
CA HIS A 204 14.31 1.60 0.60
C HIS A 204 15.55 2.47 0.61
N ILE A 205 15.84 3.12 1.74
CA ILE A 205 16.96 4.04 1.90
C ILE A 205 18.30 3.30 2.09
N LYS A 206 18.37 2.39 3.07
CA LYS A 206 19.64 1.73 3.47
C LYS A 206 20.06 0.65 2.48
N ARG A 207 19.10 -0.09 1.92
CA ARG A 207 19.37 -1.29 1.10
C ARG A 207 19.02 -1.09 -0.37
N HIS A 208 18.45 0.04 -0.74
CA HIS A 208 17.90 0.28 -2.08
C HIS A 208 17.00 -0.89 -2.52
N HIS A 209 16.18 -1.38 -1.60
CA HIS A 209 15.34 -2.55 -1.80
C HIS A 209 13.87 -2.24 -1.54
N CYS A 210 13.00 -2.61 -2.49
CA CYS A 210 11.54 -2.54 -2.36
C CYS A 210 10.97 -3.95 -2.33
N ARG A 211 10.46 -4.43 -1.18
CA ARG A 211 9.91 -5.80 -1.03
C ARG A 211 8.82 -6.13 -2.04
N ALA A 212 8.01 -5.14 -2.39
CA ALA A 212 6.94 -5.30 -3.37
C ALA A 212 7.43 -5.29 -4.83
N ALA A 213 8.69 -4.90 -5.06
CA ALA A 213 9.30 -4.76 -6.38
C ALA A 213 8.54 -3.83 -7.34
N VAL A 214 7.97 -2.72 -6.83
CA VAL A 214 7.17 -1.76 -7.61
C VAL A 214 7.83 -0.40 -7.80
N CYS A 215 8.80 -0.02 -6.95
CA CYS A 215 9.47 1.28 -7.02
C CYS A 215 10.46 1.34 -8.20
N PRO A 216 10.22 2.16 -9.25
CA PRO A 216 10.97 2.08 -10.49
C PRO A 216 12.47 2.37 -10.35
N GLY A 217 12.83 3.28 -9.44
CA GLY A 217 14.23 3.65 -9.20
C GLY A 217 15.03 2.60 -8.41
N LEU A 218 14.36 1.68 -7.73
CA LEU A 218 14.96 0.60 -6.95
C LEU A 218 14.92 -0.75 -7.68
N VAL A 219 14.04 -0.88 -8.67
CA VAL A 219 13.75 -2.17 -9.32
C VAL A 219 13.92 -2.05 -10.82
N THR A 220 15.13 -2.31 -11.31
CA THR A 220 15.41 -2.37 -12.75
C THR A 220 14.85 -3.62 -13.39
N ALA A 221 14.94 -4.76 -12.70
CA ALA A 221 14.39 -6.05 -13.13
C ALA A 221 13.74 -6.78 -11.96
N PRO A 222 12.40 -6.89 -11.91
CA PRO A 222 11.70 -7.55 -10.81
C PRO A 222 12.17 -8.97 -10.54
N CYS A 223 12.53 -9.72 -11.57
CA CYS A 223 13.05 -11.08 -11.44
C CYS A 223 14.39 -11.14 -10.67
N SER A 224 15.31 -10.22 -10.91
CA SER A 224 16.56 -10.11 -10.15
C SER A 224 16.33 -9.61 -8.73
N HIS A 225 15.43 -8.65 -8.59
CA HIS A 225 15.13 -8.01 -7.32
C HIS A 225 14.49 -8.96 -6.29
N ILE A 226 13.54 -9.79 -6.74
CA ILE A 226 12.86 -10.75 -5.86
C ILE A 226 13.68 -12.03 -5.62
N CYS A 227 14.77 -12.22 -6.36
CA CYS A 227 15.62 -13.39 -6.20
C CYS A 227 16.36 -13.34 -4.85
N PRO A 228 16.20 -14.34 -3.94
CA PRO A 228 16.87 -14.33 -2.65
C PRO A 228 18.40 -14.32 -2.76
N ALA A 229 18.95 -14.85 -3.86
CA ALA A 229 20.39 -14.85 -4.13
C ALA A 229 20.86 -13.60 -4.90
N GLY A 230 19.93 -12.76 -5.39
CA GLY A 230 20.26 -11.54 -6.14
C GLY A 230 20.98 -11.79 -7.46
N ILE A 231 20.63 -12.87 -8.19
CA ILE A 231 21.22 -13.17 -9.50
C ILE A 231 20.79 -12.10 -10.52
N ASP A 232 21.69 -11.70 -11.38
CA ASP A 232 21.35 -10.88 -12.55
C ASP A 232 20.66 -11.73 -13.63
N VAL A 233 19.33 -11.89 -13.44
CA VAL A 233 18.49 -12.74 -14.30
C VAL A 233 18.48 -12.27 -15.76
N PRO A 234 18.26 -10.98 -16.08
CA PRO A 234 18.28 -10.51 -17.46
C PRO A 234 19.59 -10.79 -18.17
N ARG A 235 20.72 -10.63 -17.47
CA ARG A 235 22.07 -10.78 -18.04
C ARG A 235 22.35 -12.22 -18.45
N TYR A 236 22.09 -13.21 -17.57
CA TYR A 236 22.37 -14.59 -17.96
C TYR A 236 21.37 -15.13 -19.03
N ILE A 237 20.10 -14.69 -18.97
CA ILE A 237 19.12 -15.05 -20.00
C ILE A 237 19.53 -14.49 -21.37
N ARG A 238 20.04 -13.26 -21.40
CA ARG A 238 20.56 -12.66 -22.63
C ARG A 238 21.71 -13.46 -23.20
N PHE A 239 22.67 -13.89 -22.38
CA PHE A 239 23.75 -14.74 -22.84
C PHE A 239 23.28 -16.08 -23.41
N ILE A 240 22.25 -16.70 -22.79
CA ILE A 240 21.64 -17.92 -23.33
C ILE A 240 21.01 -17.64 -24.71
N ALA A 241 20.26 -16.56 -24.84
CA ALA A 241 19.63 -16.16 -26.10
C ALA A 241 20.66 -15.89 -27.21
N ASP A 242 21.84 -15.37 -26.84
CA ASP A 242 22.97 -15.11 -27.76
C ASP A 242 23.82 -16.36 -28.03
N GLY A 243 23.44 -17.55 -27.55
CA GLY A 243 24.18 -18.80 -27.72
C GLY A 243 25.49 -18.88 -26.94
N LYS A 244 25.58 -18.18 -25.82
CA LYS A 244 26.77 -18.08 -24.95
C LYS A 244 26.55 -18.69 -23.56
N PRO A 245 26.35 -20.03 -23.46
CA PRO A 245 26.01 -20.68 -22.20
C PRO A 245 27.13 -20.60 -21.15
N ALA A 246 28.39 -20.57 -21.55
CA ALA A 246 29.51 -20.44 -20.62
C ALA A 246 29.52 -19.10 -19.88
N GLU A 247 29.24 -18.02 -20.59
CA GLU A 247 29.11 -16.67 -20.02
C GLU A 247 27.85 -16.56 -19.13
N ALA A 248 26.74 -17.20 -19.51
CA ALA A 248 25.54 -17.29 -18.69
C ALA A 248 25.84 -18.01 -17.36
N LEU A 249 26.54 -19.14 -17.42
CA LEU A 249 26.97 -19.89 -16.25
C LEU A 249 27.90 -19.05 -15.34
N ALA A 250 28.82 -18.29 -15.91
CA ALA A 250 29.69 -17.42 -15.14
C ALA A 250 28.89 -16.35 -14.35
N VAL A 251 27.89 -15.71 -14.99
CA VAL A 251 27.00 -14.75 -14.31
C VAL A 251 26.22 -15.41 -13.17
N ILE A 252 25.69 -16.61 -13.35
CA ILE A 252 24.95 -17.32 -12.31
C ILE A 252 25.88 -17.63 -11.13
N ARG A 253 27.10 -18.07 -11.41
CA ARG A 253 28.12 -18.43 -10.40
C ARG A 253 28.64 -17.25 -9.59
N GLU A 254 28.47 -16.01 -10.02
CA GLU A 254 28.76 -14.83 -9.20
C GLU A 254 27.97 -14.85 -7.87
N LYS A 255 26.81 -15.53 -7.83
CA LYS A 255 25.90 -15.55 -6.67
C LYS A 255 25.53 -16.96 -6.19
N ILE A 256 25.54 -17.95 -7.07
CA ILE A 256 25.10 -19.33 -6.78
C ILE A 256 26.21 -20.31 -7.19
N PRO A 257 26.83 -21.00 -6.22
CA PRO A 257 27.91 -21.96 -6.52
C PRO A 257 27.41 -23.21 -7.24
N PHE A 258 26.13 -23.60 -7.04
CA PHE A 258 25.53 -24.83 -7.60
C PHE A 258 24.29 -24.53 -8.45
N PRO A 259 24.44 -23.98 -9.68
CA PRO A 259 23.32 -23.56 -10.53
C PRO A 259 22.35 -24.69 -10.87
N ALA A 260 22.86 -25.87 -11.21
CA ALA A 260 22.05 -27.03 -11.60
C ALA A 260 21.11 -27.46 -10.45
N VAL A 261 21.64 -27.57 -9.22
CA VAL A 261 20.81 -27.89 -8.04
C VAL A 261 19.71 -26.84 -7.84
N CYS A 262 20.07 -25.55 -7.88
CA CYS A 262 19.09 -24.47 -7.77
C CYS A 262 18.10 -24.43 -8.94
N GLY A 263 18.49 -24.91 -10.12
CA GLY A 263 17.60 -25.12 -11.27
C GLY A 263 16.49 -26.13 -10.99
N LEU A 264 16.79 -27.14 -10.16
CA LEU A 264 15.83 -28.21 -9.82
C LEU A 264 14.94 -27.86 -8.61
N VAL A 265 15.53 -27.29 -7.52
CA VAL A 265 14.83 -27.18 -6.23
C VAL A 265 14.29 -25.77 -5.93
N CYS A 266 14.64 -24.74 -6.69
CA CYS A 266 14.20 -23.37 -6.47
C CYS A 266 12.68 -23.22 -6.67
N PHE A 267 12.00 -22.57 -5.73
CA PHE A 267 10.56 -22.24 -5.85
C PHE A 267 10.26 -21.04 -6.75
N HIS A 268 11.25 -20.49 -7.42
CA HIS A 268 11.24 -19.54 -8.53
C HIS A 268 10.32 -18.30 -8.38
N PRO A 269 10.42 -17.51 -7.30
CA PRO A 269 9.60 -16.31 -7.12
C PRO A 269 9.79 -15.27 -8.23
N CYS A 270 10.92 -15.31 -8.93
CA CYS A 270 11.22 -14.47 -10.09
C CYS A 270 10.24 -14.66 -11.26
N GLU A 271 9.73 -15.86 -11.48
CA GLU A 271 8.74 -16.13 -12.53
C GLU A 271 7.38 -15.53 -12.16
N ALA A 272 6.96 -15.60 -10.89
CA ALA A 272 5.74 -14.99 -10.41
C ALA A 272 5.72 -13.44 -10.54
N LYS A 273 6.90 -12.82 -10.54
CA LYS A 273 7.06 -11.35 -10.72
C LYS A 273 7.57 -10.98 -12.11
N CYS A 274 7.58 -11.92 -13.06
CA CYS A 274 8.05 -11.66 -14.42
C CYS A 274 7.07 -10.73 -15.15
N ARG A 275 7.58 -9.57 -15.64
CA ARG A 275 6.77 -8.62 -16.41
C ARG A 275 6.24 -9.22 -17.71
N ARG A 276 6.95 -10.19 -18.29
CA ARG A 276 6.51 -10.89 -19.49
C ARG A 276 5.17 -11.60 -19.27
N GLY A 277 4.95 -12.17 -18.08
CA GLY A 277 3.69 -12.81 -17.71
C GLY A 277 2.46 -11.90 -17.69
N GLN A 278 2.65 -10.57 -17.82
CA GLN A 278 1.55 -9.62 -18.02
C GLN A 278 1.12 -9.51 -19.50
N LEU A 279 1.93 -10.00 -20.42
CA LEU A 279 1.67 -9.95 -21.86
C LEU A 279 1.22 -11.31 -22.39
N ASP A 280 1.94 -12.37 -22.02
CA ASP A 280 1.69 -13.76 -22.44
C ASP A 280 2.09 -14.73 -21.32
N GLU A 281 3.28 -15.32 -21.37
CA GLU A 281 3.78 -16.25 -20.36
C GLU A 281 5.06 -15.75 -19.71
N ALA A 282 5.22 -16.07 -18.41
CA ALA A 282 6.46 -15.78 -17.72
C ALA A 282 7.64 -16.53 -18.34
N ILE A 283 8.81 -15.88 -18.42
CA ILE A 283 10.03 -16.54 -18.86
C ILE A 283 10.34 -17.69 -17.90
N ALA A 284 10.68 -18.88 -18.42
CA ALA A 284 11.05 -20.07 -17.65
C ALA A 284 12.46 -19.92 -17.00
N ILE A 285 12.57 -18.93 -16.11
CA ILE A 285 13.84 -18.44 -15.52
C ILE A 285 14.58 -19.56 -14.78
N ARG A 286 13.83 -20.37 -14.03
CA ARG A 286 14.39 -21.49 -13.28
C ARG A 286 14.99 -22.55 -14.19
N MET A 287 14.27 -22.94 -15.26
CA MET A 287 14.72 -23.93 -16.22
C MET A 287 15.95 -23.44 -16.97
N LEU A 288 15.93 -22.20 -17.45
CA LEU A 288 17.08 -21.59 -18.12
C LEU A 288 18.32 -21.47 -17.23
N LYS A 289 18.14 -21.39 -15.91
CA LYS A 289 19.27 -21.43 -14.96
C LYS A 289 19.87 -22.83 -14.83
N GLY A 290 19.08 -23.87 -15.00
CA GLY A 290 19.52 -25.28 -14.96
C GLY A 290 20.04 -25.81 -16.29
N TYR A 291 19.82 -25.08 -17.39
CA TYR A 291 20.30 -25.42 -18.73
C TYR A 291 21.81 -25.29 -18.82
#